data_327ca920d1253046bc91924607fbe44d
#
_entry.id   327ca920d1253046bc91924607fbe44d
#
_cell.length_a   1.000
_cell.length_b   1.000
_cell.length_c   1.000
_cell.angle_alpha   90.00
_cell.angle_beta   90.00
_cell.angle_gamma   90.00
#
_symmetry.space_group_name_H-M   'P 1'
#
loop_
_entity.id
_entity.type
_entity.pdbx_description
1 polymer ?
#
loop_
_entity_poly.entity_id
_entity_poly.type
_entity_poly.pdbx_seq_one_letter_code
_entity_poly.pdbx_strand_id
1 'polypeptide(L)'
;MPTFAPQHCTAVLASVTVVDAVAPHQLTLPTPCAGWDLAELLTHMTAQHHGFAAAARGHGADADVWRAERFVRAVADDPAGTYAAAARDVLAAFDTEGIDEKPFAMPEFGPNVVIPGEQAIGFHFVDYAVHAWDVAVTIGAPFALPDDVIAALVPVAMAVPDGDFRDADGSPFARALPSADHDDFARVLRHLGRDPGWSQAYSTVTGA
;
A
#
# COMPACT_ATOMS: atom_id res chain seq x y z
N MET A 1 20.19 6.84 1.21
CA MET A 1 18.84 6.82 0.59
C MET A 1 18.75 5.64 -0.35
N PRO A 2 17.67 4.84 -0.31
CA PRO A 2 17.46 3.75 -1.26
C PRO A 2 17.60 4.24 -2.70
N THR A 3 18.09 3.38 -3.58
CA THR A 3 18.28 3.74 -5.01
C THR A 3 16.97 4.07 -5.72
N PHE A 4 15.84 3.60 -5.19
CA PHE A 4 14.47 3.84 -5.68
C PHE A 4 13.72 4.95 -4.93
N ALA A 5 14.38 5.76 -4.09
CA ALA A 5 13.68 6.78 -3.29
C ALA A 5 12.87 7.79 -4.12
N PRO A 6 13.34 8.29 -5.27
CA PRO A 6 12.53 9.18 -6.12
C PRO A 6 11.29 8.48 -6.67
N GLN A 7 11.41 7.21 -7.07
CA GLN A 7 10.31 6.40 -7.61
C GLN A 7 9.28 6.07 -6.52
N HIS A 8 9.74 5.75 -5.31
CA HIS A 8 8.88 5.59 -4.14
C HIS A 8 8.06 6.87 -3.88
N CYS A 9 8.71 8.04 -3.82
CA CYS A 9 8.04 9.32 -3.65
C CYS A 9 6.96 9.54 -4.73
N THR A 10 7.29 9.26 -6.00
CA THR A 10 6.34 9.37 -7.12
C THR A 10 5.14 8.45 -6.95
N ALA A 11 5.32 7.19 -6.51
CA ALA A 11 4.24 6.25 -6.26
C ALA A 11 3.32 6.74 -5.11
N VAL A 12 3.90 7.24 -4.02
CA VAL A 12 3.12 7.81 -2.90
C VAL A 12 2.32 9.04 -3.36
N LEU A 13 2.91 9.94 -4.17
CA LEU A 13 2.19 11.11 -4.68
C LEU A 13 1.09 10.71 -5.68
N ALA A 14 1.30 9.65 -6.47
CA ALA A 14 0.26 9.09 -7.33
C ALA A 14 -0.91 8.55 -6.49
N SER A 15 -0.65 7.88 -5.36
CA SER A 15 -1.70 7.42 -4.44
C SER A 15 -2.47 8.59 -3.83
N VAL A 16 -1.81 9.67 -3.44
CA VAL A 16 -2.47 10.90 -2.96
C VAL A 16 -3.42 11.46 -4.03
N THR A 17 -2.97 11.51 -5.28
CA THR A 17 -3.79 12.01 -6.40
C THR A 17 -5.08 11.19 -6.59
N VAL A 18 -4.98 9.87 -6.48
CA VAL A 18 -6.14 8.98 -6.62
C VAL A 18 -7.09 9.11 -5.43
N VAL A 19 -6.54 9.18 -4.20
CA VAL A 19 -7.36 9.33 -3.00
C VAL A 19 -8.08 10.69 -2.96
N ASP A 20 -7.46 11.75 -3.50
CA ASP A 20 -8.10 13.07 -3.63
C ASP A 20 -9.34 13.06 -4.52
N ALA A 21 -9.45 12.10 -5.43
CA ALA A 21 -10.59 11.92 -6.31
C ALA A 21 -11.74 11.10 -5.68
N VAL A 22 -11.57 10.57 -4.46
CA VAL A 22 -12.58 9.75 -3.78
C VAL A 22 -13.74 10.62 -3.29
N ALA A 23 -14.94 10.30 -3.74
CA ALA A 23 -16.16 10.94 -3.24
C ALA A 23 -16.71 10.19 -2.00
N PRO A 24 -17.32 10.90 -1.02
CA PRO A 24 -17.80 10.28 0.23
C PRO A 24 -18.74 9.08 0.03
N HIS A 25 -19.57 9.10 -1.01
CA HIS A 25 -20.50 7.99 -1.31
C HIS A 25 -19.81 6.74 -1.85
N GLN A 26 -18.53 6.81 -2.21
CA GLN A 26 -17.75 5.68 -2.71
C GLN A 26 -17.07 4.88 -1.60
N LEU A 27 -17.05 5.37 -0.36
CA LEU A 27 -16.36 4.75 0.76
C LEU A 27 -16.84 3.32 1.08
N THR A 28 -18.07 2.98 0.73
CA THR A 28 -18.65 1.63 0.92
C THR A 28 -18.50 0.72 -0.29
N LEU A 29 -17.78 1.14 -1.33
CA LEU A 29 -17.56 0.32 -2.52
C LEU A 29 -16.59 -0.82 -2.20
N PRO A 30 -16.84 -2.05 -2.70
CA PRO A 30 -15.90 -3.15 -2.56
C PRO A 30 -14.62 -2.88 -3.33
N THR A 31 -13.50 -3.36 -2.81
CA THR A 31 -12.16 -3.17 -3.39
C THR A 31 -11.56 -4.48 -3.89
N PRO A 32 -10.47 -4.44 -4.69
CA PRO A 32 -9.68 -5.63 -5.02
C PRO A 32 -9.06 -6.32 -3.79
N CYS A 33 -8.91 -5.62 -2.67
CA CYS A 33 -8.53 -6.21 -1.38
C CYS A 33 -9.72 -6.99 -0.82
N ALA A 34 -9.71 -8.31 -0.96
CA ALA A 34 -10.82 -9.16 -0.56
C ALA A 34 -11.24 -8.93 0.90
N GLY A 35 -12.53 -8.65 1.09
CA GLY A 35 -13.12 -8.41 2.41
C GLY A 35 -13.06 -6.96 2.88
N TRP A 36 -12.45 -6.04 2.14
CA TRP A 36 -12.40 -4.62 2.49
C TRP A 36 -13.24 -3.76 1.55
N ASP A 37 -13.97 -2.83 2.14
CA ASP A 37 -14.51 -1.69 1.40
C ASP A 37 -13.45 -0.58 1.27
N LEU A 38 -13.79 0.48 0.53
CA LEU A 38 -12.85 1.59 0.28
C LEU A 38 -12.50 2.35 1.57
N ALA A 39 -13.43 2.49 2.53
CA ALA A 39 -13.13 3.14 3.81
C ALA A 39 -12.11 2.33 4.63
N GLU A 40 -12.24 1.01 4.65
CA GLU A 40 -11.30 0.11 5.33
C GLU A 40 -9.93 0.16 4.66
N LEU A 41 -9.87 0.12 3.33
CA LEU A 41 -8.62 0.25 2.58
C LEU A 41 -7.92 1.58 2.87
N LEU A 42 -8.62 2.72 2.78
CA LEU A 42 -8.05 4.04 3.07
C LEU A 42 -7.61 4.18 4.53
N THR A 43 -8.35 3.56 5.45
CA THR A 43 -7.99 3.54 6.87
C THR A 43 -6.70 2.76 7.10
N HIS A 44 -6.57 1.59 6.47
CA HIS A 44 -5.33 0.80 6.46
C HIS A 44 -4.16 1.61 5.88
N MET A 45 -4.30 2.12 4.68
CA MET A 45 -3.25 2.92 4.02
C MET A 45 -2.81 4.12 4.88
N THR A 46 -3.75 4.81 5.53
CA THR A 46 -3.44 5.92 6.43
C THR A 46 -2.65 5.46 7.65
N ALA A 47 -3.05 4.35 8.29
CA ALA A 47 -2.36 3.78 9.44
C ALA A 47 -0.93 3.33 9.08
N GLN A 48 -0.76 2.70 7.92
CA GLN A 48 0.56 2.30 7.44
C GLN A 48 1.50 3.49 7.23
N HIS A 49 1.05 4.59 6.62
CA HIS A 49 1.85 5.81 6.54
C HIS A 49 2.35 6.26 7.93
N HIS A 50 1.46 6.31 8.93
CA HIS A 50 1.83 6.70 10.29
C HIS A 50 2.77 5.71 10.96
N GLY A 51 2.55 4.41 10.80
CA GLY A 51 3.40 3.34 11.32
C GLY A 51 4.82 3.41 10.75
N PHE A 52 4.94 3.52 9.44
CA PHE A 52 6.24 3.66 8.78
C PHE A 52 6.95 4.98 9.13
N ALA A 53 6.23 6.09 9.26
CA ALA A 53 6.80 7.35 9.72
C ALA A 53 7.32 7.24 11.17
N ALA A 54 6.58 6.58 12.04
CA ALA A 54 7.00 6.31 13.41
C ALA A 54 8.22 5.38 13.46
N ALA A 55 8.26 4.32 12.63
CA ALA A 55 9.40 3.42 12.53
C ALA A 55 10.68 4.15 12.07
N ALA A 56 10.57 5.04 11.07
CA ALA A 56 11.68 5.87 10.60
C ALA A 56 12.25 6.78 11.70
N ARG A 57 11.41 7.19 12.64
CA ARG A 57 11.77 8.02 13.81
C ARG A 57 12.18 7.21 15.04
N GLY A 58 12.22 5.87 14.96
CA GLY A 58 12.60 4.96 16.05
C GLY A 58 11.47 4.58 17.00
N HIS A 59 10.20 4.87 16.64
CA HIS A 59 9.01 4.59 17.44
C HIS A 59 8.15 3.44 16.89
N GLY A 60 8.62 2.71 15.89
CA GLY A 60 7.87 1.64 15.22
C GLY A 60 7.53 0.44 16.10
N ALA A 61 8.24 0.25 17.24
CA ALA A 61 7.94 -0.83 18.18
C ALA A 61 6.63 -0.64 18.96
N ASP A 62 6.08 0.57 18.98
CA ASP A 62 4.77 0.85 19.56
C ASP A 62 3.67 0.36 18.61
N ALA A 63 3.02 -0.75 18.95
CA ALA A 63 1.97 -1.34 18.13
C ALA A 63 0.76 -0.38 17.91
N ASP A 64 0.56 0.58 18.79
CA ASP A 64 -0.55 1.54 18.67
C ASP A 64 -0.38 2.47 17.46
N VAL A 65 0.84 2.73 16.98
CA VAL A 65 1.06 3.61 15.81
C VAL A 65 0.60 2.97 14.49
N TRP A 66 0.46 1.63 14.46
CA TRP A 66 0.02 0.84 13.30
C TRP A 66 -1.48 0.56 13.27
N ARG A 67 -2.21 0.90 14.36
CA ARG A 67 -3.62 0.54 14.51
C ARG A 67 -4.53 1.36 13.59
N ALA A 68 -5.15 0.68 12.63
CA ALA A 68 -6.08 1.27 11.67
C ALA A 68 -7.31 1.90 12.35
N GLU A 69 -7.80 1.31 13.45
CA GLU A 69 -9.00 1.79 14.16
C GLU A 69 -8.90 3.23 14.65
N ARG A 70 -7.67 3.75 14.82
CA ARG A 70 -7.43 5.15 15.21
C ARG A 70 -7.86 6.15 14.14
N PHE A 71 -7.92 5.72 12.89
CA PHE A 71 -8.13 6.60 11.74
C PHE A 71 -9.52 6.46 11.11
N VAL A 72 -10.32 5.46 11.51
CA VAL A 72 -11.66 5.18 10.96
C VAL A 72 -12.52 6.44 10.90
N ARG A 73 -12.60 7.21 12.00
CA ARG A 73 -13.41 8.41 12.04
C ARG A 73 -12.84 9.54 11.16
N ALA A 74 -11.54 9.75 11.20
CA ALA A 74 -10.90 10.81 10.43
C ALA A 74 -11.02 10.56 8.92
N VAL A 75 -10.87 9.30 8.48
CA VAL A 75 -11.05 8.89 7.10
C VAL A 75 -12.51 9.03 6.66
N ALA A 76 -13.48 8.68 7.53
CA ALA A 76 -14.89 8.87 7.23
C ALA A 76 -15.29 10.34 7.10
N ASP A 77 -14.72 11.23 7.92
CA ASP A 77 -15.01 12.67 7.94
C ASP A 77 -14.29 13.42 6.79
N ASP A 78 -13.02 13.09 6.52
CA ASP A 78 -12.20 13.70 5.46
C ASP A 78 -11.14 12.71 4.94
N PRO A 79 -11.50 11.83 4.00
CA PRO A 79 -10.57 10.81 3.48
C PRO A 79 -9.34 11.42 2.80
N ALA A 80 -9.53 12.44 1.97
CA ALA A 80 -8.46 13.05 1.19
C ALA A 80 -7.47 13.81 2.08
N GLY A 81 -7.95 14.69 2.95
CA GLY A 81 -7.11 15.49 3.84
C GLY A 81 -6.36 14.64 4.86
N THR A 82 -7.03 13.63 5.44
CA THR A 82 -6.45 12.68 6.40
C THR A 82 -5.31 11.88 5.74
N TYR A 83 -5.58 11.31 4.57
CA TYR A 83 -4.60 10.53 3.82
C TYR A 83 -3.40 11.38 3.37
N ALA A 84 -3.66 12.55 2.76
CA ALA A 84 -2.60 13.43 2.28
C ALA A 84 -1.69 13.95 3.42
N ALA A 85 -2.24 14.16 4.62
CA ALA A 85 -1.44 14.52 5.79
C ALA A 85 -0.50 13.40 6.21
N ALA A 86 -0.99 12.15 6.26
CA ALA A 86 -0.19 10.98 6.59
C ALA A 86 0.90 10.70 5.54
N ALA A 87 0.58 10.85 4.24
CA ALA A 87 1.54 10.70 3.14
C ALA A 87 2.68 11.74 3.22
N ARG A 88 2.35 13.00 3.51
CA ARG A 88 3.39 14.04 3.70
C ARG A 88 4.29 13.72 4.90
N ASP A 89 3.73 13.22 5.98
CA ASP A 89 4.48 12.90 7.19
C ASP A 89 5.49 11.75 6.95
N VAL A 90 5.08 10.68 6.27
CA VAL A 90 5.97 9.57 5.98
C VAL A 90 7.06 9.94 4.97
N LEU A 91 6.73 10.72 3.94
CA LEU A 91 7.72 11.21 2.99
C LEU A 91 8.78 12.08 3.69
N ALA A 92 8.36 12.97 4.60
CA ALA A 92 9.28 13.77 5.40
C ALA A 92 10.14 12.91 6.35
N ALA A 93 9.58 11.83 6.91
CA ALA A 93 10.33 10.91 7.76
C ALA A 93 11.39 10.14 6.95
N PHE A 94 11.08 9.76 5.72
CA PHE A 94 11.99 9.03 4.82
C PHE A 94 13.05 9.93 4.16
N ASP A 95 12.87 11.24 4.16
CA ASP A 95 13.88 12.21 3.66
C ASP A 95 15.01 12.47 4.66
N THR A 96 15.20 11.59 5.62
CA THR A 96 16.27 11.69 6.62
C THR A 96 17.55 11.05 6.10
N GLU A 97 18.70 11.70 6.29
CA GLU A 97 20.01 11.17 5.92
C GLU A 97 20.29 9.82 6.61
N GLY A 98 20.77 8.83 5.85
CA GLY A 98 21.07 7.48 6.34
C GLY A 98 19.84 6.65 6.72
N ILE A 99 18.65 7.03 6.26
CA ILE A 99 17.39 6.33 6.58
C ILE A 99 17.39 4.87 6.13
N ASP A 100 18.08 4.56 5.04
CA ASP A 100 18.24 3.23 4.46
C ASP A 100 18.95 2.24 5.40
N GLU A 101 19.87 2.74 6.20
CA GLU A 101 20.62 1.90 7.18
C GLU A 101 19.95 1.87 8.56
N LYS A 102 19.02 2.78 8.86
CA LYS A 102 18.35 2.81 10.17
C LYS A 102 17.54 1.55 10.42
N PRO A 103 17.51 1.04 11.67
CA PRO A 103 16.67 -0.08 12.04
C PRO A 103 15.20 0.37 12.16
N PHE A 104 14.30 -0.30 11.43
CA PHE A 104 12.85 -0.13 11.55
C PHE A 104 12.27 -1.30 12.33
N ALA A 105 11.64 -1.02 13.47
CA ALA A 105 10.87 -2.02 14.19
C ALA A 105 9.51 -2.21 13.50
N MET A 106 9.22 -3.45 13.11
CA MET A 106 8.06 -3.82 12.28
C MET A 106 7.24 -4.91 12.99
N PRO A 107 6.41 -4.57 13.99
CA PRO A 107 5.68 -5.53 14.80
C PRO A 107 4.65 -6.35 14.00
N GLU A 108 4.20 -5.87 12.84
CA GLU A 108 3.32 -6.60 11.94
C GLU A 108 3.92 -7.89 11.38
N PHE A 109 5.25 -7.97 11.27
CA PHE A 109 5.96 -9.19 10.85
C PHE A 109 6.31 -10.11 12.03
N GLY A 110 5.96 -9.71 13.24
CA GLY A 110 6.18 -10.49 14.46
C GLY A 110 6.86 -9.69 15.59
N PRO A 111 6.81 -10.23 16.81
CA PRO A 111 7.41 -9.57 17.97
C PRO A 111 8.93 -9.41 17.78
N ASN A 112 9.41 -8.20 18.01
CA ASN A 112 10.85 -7.82 17.93
C ASN A 112 11.47 -7.94 16.51
N VAL A 113 10.65 -8.00 15.44
CA VAL A 113 11.20 -7.92 14.08
C VAL A 113 11.73 -6.52 13.83
N VAL A 114 12.99 -6.45 13.41
CA VAL A 114 13.68 -5.22 13.02
C VAL A 114 14.35 -5.46 11.67
N ILE A 115 14.11 -4.56 10.74
CA ILE A 115 14.67 -4.65 9.37
C ILE A 115 15.39 -3.35 9.00
N PRO A 116 16.33 -3.37 8.04
CA PRO A 116 16.95 -2.16 7.52
C PRO A 116 15.90 -1.22 6.88
N GLY A 117 16.11 0.09 7.00
CA GLY A 117 15.21 1.10 6.44
C GLY A 117 15.01 0.95 4.94
N GLU A 118 16.06 0.60 4.18
CA GLU A 118 15.92 0.31 2.75
C GLU A 118 14.86 -0.75 2.47
N GLN A 119 14.87 -1.85 3.22
CA GLN A 119 13.88 -2.94 3.06
C GLN A 119 12.48 -2.48 3.48
N ALA A 120 12.36 -1.74 4.59
CA ALA A 120 11.08 -1.20 5.05
C ALA A 120 10.48 -0.22 4.03
N ILE A 121 11.29 0.70 3.48
CA ILE A 121 10.86 1.64 2.44
C ILE A 121 10.49 0.88 1.17
N GLY A 122 11.18 -0.23 0.85
CA GLY A 122 10.81 -1.13 -0.25
C GLY A 122 9.42 -1.75 -0.06
N PHE A 123 9.09 -2.22 1.14
CA PHE A 123 7.75 -2.73 1.45
C PHE A 123 6.68 -1.64 1.30
N HIS A 124 6.93 -0.47 1.84
CA HIS A 124 6.06 0.69 1.67
C HIS A 124 5.88 1.08 0.18
N PHE A 125 6.93 1.00 -0.62
CA PHE A 125 6.86 1.28 -2.06
C PHE A 125 5.92 0.33 -2.79
N VAL A 126 6.05 -0.99 -2.55
CA VAL A 126 5.19 -2.01 -3.15
C VAL A 126 3.74 -1.81 -2.72
N ASP A 127 3.52 -1.61 -1.44
CA ASP A 127 2.20 -1.44 -0.85
C ASP A 127 1.45 -0.26 -1.49
N TYR A 128 2.10 0.90 -1.56
CA TYR A 128 1.45 2.11 -2.07
C TYR A 128 1.29 2.15 -3.59
N ALA A 129 2.18 1.51 -4.35
CA ALA A 129 1.98 1.35 -5.78
C ALA A 129 0.77 0.47 -6.11
N VAL A 130 0.56 -0.61 -5.35
CA VAL A 130 -0.55 -1.56 -5.54
C VAL A 130 -1.85 -0.99 -4.99
N HIS A 131 -1.86 -0.45 -3.78
CA HIS A 131 -3.07 0.13 -3.20
C HIS A 131 -3.55 1.39 -3.92
N ALA A 132 -2.66 2.18 -4.52
CA ALA A 132 -3.09 3.27 -5.41
C ALA A 132 -3.92 2.73 -6.60
N TRP A 133 -3.50 1.60 -7.18
CA TRP A 133 -4.29 0.93 -8.20
C TRP A 133 -5.59 0.36 -7.64
N ASP A 134 -5.57 -0.28 -6.48
CA ASP A 134 -6.78 -0.79 -5.80
C ASP A 134 -7.82 0.33 -5.62
N VAL A 135 -7.41 1.51 -5.15
CA VAL A 135 -8.29 2.69 -5.01
C VAL A 135 -8.81 3.15 -6.37
N ALA A 136 -7.91 3.30 -7.36
CA ALA A 136 -8.26 3.81 -8.68
C ALA A 136 -9.32 2.95 -9.37
N VAL A 137 -9.14 1.63 -9.42
CA VAL A 137 -10.12 0.74 -10.06
C VAL A 137 -11.43 0.68 -9.29
N THR A 138 -11.39 0.84 -7.96
CA THR A 138 -12.58 0.91 -7.11
C THR A 138 -13.45 2.12 -7.46
N ILE A 139 -12.85 3.28 -7.68
CA ILE A 139 -13.61 4.50 -8.02
C ILE A 139 -13.81 4.70 -9.52
N GLY A 140 -13.27 3.81 -10.36
CA GLY A 140 -13.32 3.91 -11.83
C GLY A 140 -12.44 5.03 -12.40
N ALA A 141 -11.38 5.43 -11.67
CA ALA A 141 -10.43 6.44 -12.12
C ALA A 141 -9.32 5.83 -12.97
N PRO A 142 -8.77 6.55 -13.95
CA PRO A 142 -7.57 6.11 -14.64
C PRO A 142 -6.37 6.10 -13.69
N PHE A 143 -5.50 5.09 -13.84
CA PHE A 143 -4.26 4.99 -13.07
C PHE A 143 -3.13 4.48 -13.95
N ALA A 144 -1.99 5.15 -13.88
CA ALA A 144 -0.75 4.71 -14.49
C ALA A 144 0.43 5.24 -13.67
N LEU A 145 1.46 4.42 -13.55
CA LEU A 145 2.76 4.84 -13.00
C LEU A 145 3.73 5.09 -14.15
N PRO A 146 4.68 6.03 -14.01
CA PRO A 146 5.76 6.20 -14.97
C PRO A 146 6.60 4.93 -15.17
N ASP A 147 7.16 4.71 -16.36
CA ASP A 147 7.92 3.51 -16.69
C ASP A 147 9.13 3.29 -15.77
N ASP A 148 9.81 4.35 -15.35
CA ASP A 148 10.92 4.27 -14.41
C ASP A 148 10.49 3.87 -12.99
N VAL A 149 9.28 4.25 -12.59
CA VAL A 149 8.67 3.80 -11.32
C VAL A 149 8.35 2.31 -11.38
N ILE A 150 7.75 1.86 -12.49
CA ILE A 150 7.44 0.43 -12.70
C ILE A 150 8.72 -0.39 -12.73
N ALA A 151 9.74 0.07 -13.47
CA ALA A 151 11.04 -0.61 -13.56
C ALA A 151 11.73 -0.75 -12.18
N ALA A 152 11.61 0.25 -11.31
CA ALA A 152 12.13 0.18 -9.94
C ALA A 152 11.28 -0.70 -9.01
N LEU A 153 9.96 -0.76 -9.24
CA LEU A 153 9.00 -1.53 -8.45
C LEU A 153 9.15 -3.03 -8.68
N VAL A 154 9.32 -3.46 -9.93
CA VAL A 154 9.33 -4.88 -10.33
C VAL A 154 10.27 -5.72 -9.47
N PRO A 155 11.58 -5.42 -9.32
CA PRO A 155 12.47 -6.26 -8.54
C PRO A 155 12.08 -6.35 -7.06
N VAL A 156 11.51 -5.28 -6.48
CA VAL A 156 11.08 -5.26 -5.08
C VAL A 156 9.82 -6.08 -4.89
N ALA A 157 8.83 -5.89 -5.77
CA ALA A 157 7.57 -6.64 -5.71
C ALA A 157 7.76 -8.13 -5.96
N MET A 158 8.57 -8.51 -6.96
CA MET A 158 8.84 -9.92 -7.29
C MET A 158 9.68 -10.63 -6.24
N ALA A 159 10.34 -9.91 -5.32
CA ALA A 159 11.03 -10.49 -4.18
C ALA A 159 10.08 -10.88 -3.02
N VAL A 160 8.82 -10.43 -3.04
CA VAL A 160 7.81 -10.86 -2.07
C VAL A 160 7.52 -12.34 -2.28
N PRO A 161 7.79 -13.23 -1.30
CA PRO A 161 7.61 -14.66 -1.50
C PRO A 161 6.14 -15.02 -1.79
N ASP A 162 5.91 -15.99 -2.68
CA ASP A 162 4.61 -16.65 -2.86
C ASP A 162 4.66 -18.01 -2.17
N GLY A 163 3.93 -18.17 -1.08
CA GLY A 163 3.99 -19.35 -0.25
C GLY A 163 2.73 -19.55 0.60
N ASP A 164 2.67 -20.66 1.36
CA ASP A 164 1.49 -21.07 2.14
C ASP A 164 1.08 -20.01 3.21
N PHE A 165 1.99 -19.14 3.62
CA PHE A 165 1.68 -18.03 4.51
C PHE A 165 0.64 -17.04 3.93
N ARG A 166 0.52 -16.98 2.59
CA ARG A 166 -0.48 -16.13 1.92
C ARG A 166 -1.91 -16.64 2.05
N ASP A 167 -2.10 -17.89 2.50
CA ASP A 167 -3.43 -18.46 2.78
C ASP A 167 -3.90 -18.17 4.21
N ALA A 168 -3.05 -17.60 5.04
CA ALA A 168 -3.39 -17.27 6.42
C ALA A 168 -4.28 -16.02 6.49
N ASP A 169 -5.19 -15.99 7.47
CA ASP A 169 -5.97 -14.78 7.78
C ASP A 169 -5.03 -13.62 8.11
N GLY A 170 -5.30 -12.46 7.54
CA GLY A 170 -4.48 -11.26 7.73
C GLY A 170 -3.18 -11.22 6.91
N SER A 171 -2.99 -12.16 5.95
CA SER A 171 -1.88 -12.06 5.00
C SER A 171 -1.97 -10.75 4.20
N PRO A 172 -0.85 -10.03 4.00
CA PRO A 172 -0.85 -8.75 3.26
C PRO A 172 -1.19 -8.92 1.78
N PHE A 173 -0.96 -10.13 1.22
CA PHE A 173 -1.21 -10.43 -0.18
C PHE A 173 -1.84 -11.81 -0.33
N ALA A 174 -2.78 -11.94 -1.27
CA ALA A 174 -3.30 -13.24 -1.71
C ALA A 174 -2.26 -14.00 -2.54
N ARG A 175 -2.52 -15.29 -2.81
CA ARG A 175 -1.69 -16.11 -3.70
C ARG A 175 -1.51 -15.46 -5.06
N ALA A 176 -0.32 -15.62 -5.64
CA ALA A 176 -0.04 -15.14 -6.98
C ALA A 176 -0.99 -15.75 -8.00
N LEU A 177 -1.48 -14.91 -8.92
CA LEU A 177 -2.28 -15.35 -10.06
C LEU A 177 -1.39 -15.72 -11.24
N PRO A 178 -1.79 -16.68 -12.09
CA PRO A 178 -1.08 -16.98 -13.32
C PRO A 178 -0.90 -15.73 -14.18
N SER A 179 0.32 -15.47 -14.64
CA SER A 179 0.63 -14.34 -15.51
C SER A 179 1.23 -14.79 -16.81
N ALA A 180 0.64 -14.32 -17.92
CA ALA A 180 1.22 -14.36 -19.25
C ALA A 180 1.33 -12.91 -19.80
N ASP A 181 1.23 -11.90 -18.95
CA ASP A 181 1.21 -10.51 -19.35
C ASP A 181 2.60 -10.03 -19.77
N HIS A 182 2.65 -9.23 -20.82
CA HIS A 182 3.84 -8.51 -21.25
C HIS A 182 3.98 -7.15 -20.55
N ASP A 183 2.94 -6.70 -19.85
CA ASP A 183 2.92 -5.47 -19.05
C ASP A 183 3.51 -5.76 -17.65
N ASP A 184 4.56 -5.04 -17.30
CA ASP A 184 5.29 -5.27 -16.05
C ASP A 184 4.46 -4.91 -14.81
N PHE A 185 3.61 -3.89 -14.88
CA PHE A 185 2.76 -3.55 -13.74
C PHE A 185 1.65 -4.59 -13.54
N ALA A 186 1.04 -5.08 -14.62
CA ALA A 186 0.08 -6.19 -14.55
C ALA A 186 0.73 -7.46 -13.96
N ARG A 187 2.00 -7.74 -14.27
CA ARG A 187 2.76 -8.84 -13.66
C ARG A 187 2.94 -8.64 -12.15
N VAL A 188 3.26 -7.42 -11.71
CA VAL A 188 3.34 -7.07 -10.27
C VAL A 188 2.00 -7.31 -9.59
N LEU A 189 0.91 -6.80 -10.16
CA LEU A 189 -0.44 -6.99 -9.63
C LEU A 189 -0.78 -8.47 -9.44
N ARG A 190 -0.57 -9.29 -10.49
CA ARG A 190 -0.83 -10.75 -10.42
C ARG A 190 0.06 -11.46 -9.42
N HIS A 191 1.34 -11.10 -9.34
CA HIS A 191 2.24 -11.66 -8.34
C HIS A 191 1.77 -11.40 -6.91
N LEU A 192 1.11 -10.26 -6.68
CA LEU A 192 0.56 -9.86 -5.39
C LEU A 192 -0.94 -10.20 -5.24
N GLY A 193 -1.45 -11.12 -6.08
CA GLY A 193 -2.80 -11.67 -5.96
C GLY A 193 -3.92 -10.75 -6.47
N ARG A 194 -3.61 -9.69 -7.24
CA ARG A 194 -4.60 -8.80 -7.86
C ARG A 194 -4.87 -9.21 -9.30
N ASP A 195 -6.16 -9.24 -9.69
CA ASP A 195 -6.55 -9.41 -11.09
C ASP A 195 -6.57 -8.05 -11.79
N PRO A 196 -5.69 -7.77 -12.77
CA PRO A 196 -5.71 -6.51 -13.52
C PRO A 196 -7.03 -6.24 -14.25
N GLY A 197 -7.83 -7.27 -14.48
CA GLY A 197 -9.17 -7.17 -15.06
C GLY A 197 -10.28 -6.88 -14.04
N TRP A 198 -9.96 -6.71 -12.77
CA TRP A 198 -10.94 -6.44 -11.73
C TRP A 198 -11.78 -5.20 -12.05
N SER A 199 -13.09 -5.33 -11.87
CA SER A 199 -14.03 -4.20 -11.96
C SER A 199 -15.19 -4.43 -11.01
N GLN A 200 -15.84 -3.37 -10.57
CA GLN A 200 -17.01 -3.43 -9.67
C GLN A 200 -18.15 -4.31 -10.19
N ALA A 201 -18.32 -4.41 -11.50
CA ALA A 201 -19.36 -5.24 -12.12
C ALA A 201 -19.19 -6.73 -11.83
N TYR A 202 -17.95 -7.21 -11.57
CA TYR A 202 -17.66 -8.61 -11.22
C TYR A 202 -17.84 -8.90 -9.72
N SER A 203 -17.68 -7.92 -8.84
CA SER A 203 -17.75 -8.09 -7.38
C SER A 203 -19.18 -8.41 -6.90
N THR A 204 -20.21 -8.01 -7.63
CA THR A 204 -21.62 -8.28 -7.27
C THR A 204 -22.08 -9.71 -7.61
N VAL A 205 -21.31 -10.49 -8.37
CA VAL A 205 -21.71 -11.85 -8.85
C VAL A 205 -21.14 -12.96 -7.97
N THR A 206 -20.08 -12.73 -7.22
CA THR A 206 -19.41 -13.75 -6.39
C THR A 206 -19.83 -13.77 -4.91
N GLY A 207 -20.77 -12.93 -4.52
CA GLY A 207 -21.28 -12.78 -3.14
C GLY A 207 -22.68 -13.35 -2.91
N ALA A 208 -23.06 -14.44 -3.60
CA ALA A 208 -24.33 -15.14 -3.37
C ALA A 208 -24.10 -16.60 -2.94
#